data_e52c78c1f04b79dfc419769aed1d0158
#
_entry.id   e52c78c1f04b79dfc419769aed1d0158
#
_cell.length_a   1.000
_cell.length_b   1.000
_cell.length_c   1.000
_cell.angle_alpha   90.00
_cell.angle_beta   90.00
_cell.angle_gamma   90.00
#
_symmetry.space_group_name_H-M   'P 1'
#
loop_
_entity.id
_entity.type
_entity.pdbx_description
1 polymer ?
#
loop_
_entity_poly.entity_id
_entity_poly.type
_entity_poly.pdbx_seq_one_letter_code
_entity_poly.pdbx_strand_id
1 'polypeptide(L)'
;FSKEVKVEKLLGKDLYPELSKTTAQVYTGLDYRHWDTWNDGTHNHVFYSENKKDAIGIDIMPNEPFDAPQKPFGGDEDYIWSPDGTKIIYVCKKKAGTAYATSTNTDLYEYDLSTRTTKNLTETNLGYDTHPIFSPKGDLSWLQMKRDGFEADKNDIIVRHKGLDINLTAGWDGTVDSFTWSKDGEKVYFIAPIKGTKQLFEVNFPGLTKIAVRVTQLTDG
;
A
#
# COMPACT_ATOMS: atom_id res chain seq x y z
N PHE A 1 1.47 -10.53 -9.41
CA PHE A 1 0.48 -11.29 -8.60
C PHE A 1 0.94 -11.44 -7.16
N SER A 2 0.01 -11.62 -6.25
CA SER A 2 0.29 -11.94 -4.85
C SER A 2 0.02 -13.42 -4.56
N LYS A 3 0.71 -13.96 -3.56
CA LYS A 3 0.54 -15.34 -3.10
C LYS A 3 0.89 -15.45 -1.62
N GLU A 4 0.16 -16.28 -0.90
CA GLU A 4 0.49 -16.61 0.50
C GLU A 4 1.73 -17.49 0.60
N VAL A 5 2.62 -17.11 1.51
CA VAL A 5 3.89 -17.81 1.80
C VAL A 5 3.98 -18.06 3.29
N LYS A 6 4.32 -19.29 3.67
CA LYS A 6 4.59 -19.65 5.07
C LYS A 6 5.98 -19.16 5.45
N VAL A 7 6.06 -18.16 6.31
CA VAL A 7 7.32 -17.55 6.75
C VAL A 7 7.65 -17.93 8.19
N GLU A 8 6.67 -17.91 9.08
CA GLU A 8 6.87 -18.14 10.50
C GLU A 8 6.37 -19.53 10.95
N LYS A 9 7.02 -20.08 11.95
CA LYS A 9 6.64 -21.35 12.58
C LYS A 9 5.83 -21.06 13.85
N LEU A 10 4.52 -20.99 13.72
CA LEU A 10 3.60 -20.72 14.84
C LEU A 10 2.79 -21.94 15.26
N LEU A 11 2.67 -22.96 14.41
CA LEU A 11 1.95 -24.18 14.76
C LEU A 11 2.80 -25.05 15.70
N GLY A 12 2.16 -25.62 16.72
CA GLY A 12 2.84 -26.48 17.69
C GLY A 12 3.61 -27.64 17.03
N LYS A 13 3.07 -28.23 15.96
CA LYS A 13 3.75 -29.27 15.14
C LYS A 13 5.00 -28.79 14.40
N ASP A 14 5.09 -27.49 14.08
CA ASP A 14 6.26 -26.91 13.41
C ASP A 14 7.40 -26.63 14.44
N LEU A 15 7.02 -26.33 15.68
CA LEU A 15 7.94 -26.09 16.81
C LEU A 15 8.35 -27.39 17.51
N TYR A 16 7.43 -28.34 17.61
CA TYR A 16 7.57 -29.63 18.28
C TYR A 16 7.16 -30.76 17.32
N PRO A 17 8.02 -31.18 16.38
CA PRO A 17 7.69 -32.16 15.33
C PRO A 17 7.21 -33.52 15.89
N GLU A 18 7.63 -33.88 17.08
CA GLU A 18 7.20 -35.09 17.80
C GLU A 18 5.70 -35.04 18.18
N LEU A 19 5.12 -33.87 18.26
CA LEU A 19 3.70 -33.63 18.51
C LEU A 19 2.91 -33.41 17.23
N SER A 20 3.15 -34.19 16.21
CA SER A 20 2.63 -34.03 14.83
C SER A 20 1.10 -33.96 14.71
N LYS A 21 0.37 -34.47 15.72
CA LYS A 21 -1.10 -34.44 15.76
C LYS A 21 -1.67 -33.19 16.45
N THR A 22 -0.83 -32.33 17.05
CA THR A 22 -1.33 -31.12 17.71
C THR A 22 -1.77 -30.07 16.69
N THR A 23 -2.86 -29.38 17.01
CA THR A 23 -3.36 -28.19 16.29
C THR A 23 -3.11 -26.89 17.09
N ALA A 24 -2.39 -26.99 18.21
CA ALA A 24 -2.06 -25.84 19.03
C ALA A 24 -1.22 -24.82 18.24
N GLN A 25 -1.48 -23.54 18.49
CA GLN A 25 -0.69 -22.42 17.99
C GLN A 25 0.05 -21.78 19.15
N VAL A 26 1.29 -21.35 18.93
CA VAL A 26 2.14 -20.77 19.97
C VAL A 26 2.49 -19.33 19.58
N TYR A 27 2.05 -18.39 20.40
CA TYR A 27 2.29 -16.97 20.21
C TYR A 27 3.11 -16.43 21.38
N THR A 28 4.13 -15.65 21.10
CA THR A 28 5.02 -15.03 22.09
C THR A 28 4.83 -13.51 22.19
N GLY A 29 3.91 -12.95 21.41
CA GLY A 29 3.64 -11.52 21.38
C GLY A 29 2.21 -11.20 20.94
N LEU A 30 1.91 -9.91 20.79
CA LEU A 30 0.66 -9.42 20.21
C LEU A 30 0.65 -9.65 18.70
N ASP A 31 -0.51 -9.34 18.05
CA ASP A 31 -0.78 -9.57 16.65
C ASP A 31 -0.93 -11.04 16.28
N TYR A 32 -1.49 -11.80 17.23
CA TYR A 32 -1.79 -13.22 17.01
C TYR A 32 -3.13 -13.46 16.31
N ARG A 33 -4.00 -12.44 16.24
CA ARG A 33 -5.33 -12.50 15.65
C ARG A 33 -5.78 -11.12 15.17
N HIS A 34 -6.39 -11.07 13.99
CA HIS A 34 -7.14 -9.91 13.51
C HIS A 34 -8.58 -10.33 13.25
N TRP A 35 -9.55 -9.75 13.99
CA TRP A 35 -10.95 -10.20 14.04
C TRP A 35 -11.08 -11.71 14.31
N ASP A 36 -11.56 -12.48 13.34
CA ASP A 36 -11.77 -13.94 13.39
C ASP A 36 -10.63 -14.74 12.71
N THR A 37 -9.63 -14.07 12.16
CA THR A 37 -8.50 -14.69 11.48
C THR A 37 -7.28 -14.77 12.39
N TRP A 38 -6.84 -15.99 12.71
CA TRP A 38 -5.63 -16.24 13.48
C TRP A 38 -4.40 -16.17 12.60
N ASN A 39 -3.35 -15.53 13.11
CA ASN A 39 -2.05 -15.58 12.46
C ASN A 39 -1.50 -17.02 12.53
N ASP A 40 -1.29 -17.63 11.39
CA ASP A 40 -0.71 -18.97 11.27
C ASP A 40 0.74 -18.97 10.78
N GLY A 41 1.33 -17.79 10.61
CA GLY A 41 2.67 -17.58 10.07
C GLY A 41 2.72 -17.53 8.55
N THR A 42 1.55 -17.37 7.91
CA THR A 42 1.42 -17.20 6.46
C THR A 42 1.21 -15.73 6.13
N HIS A 43 2.01 -15.20 5.21
CA HIS A 43 1.96 -13.81 4.78
C HIS A 43 1.74 -13.71 3.27
N ASN A 44 1.05 -12.65 2.84
CA ASN A 44 0.93 -12.32 1.42
C ASN A 44 2.26 -11.74 0.93
N HIS A 45 2.82 -12.30 -0.14
CA HIS A 45 3.97 -11.72 -0.82
C HIS A 45 3.65 -11.38 -2.26
N VAL A 46 4.28 -10.33 -2.79
CA VAL A 46 4.24 -9.96 -4.20
C VAL A 46 5.27 -10.77 -4.97
N PHE A 47 4.85 -11.29 -6.11
CA PHE A 47 5.68 -12.07 -7.04
C PHE A 47 5.66 -11.45 -8.43
N TYR A 48 6.76 -11.60 -9.16
CA TYR A 48 6.77 -11.37 -10.60
C TYR A 48 7.25 -12.60 -11.35
N SER A 49 6.88 -12.73 -12.61
CA SER A 49 7.31 -13.83 -13.49
C SER A 49 7.37 -13.35 -14.93
N GLU A 50 8.07 -14.11 -15.77
CA GLU A 50 7.93 -13.94 -17.20
C GLU A 50 6.50 -14.30 -17.66
N ASN A 51 5.99 -13.61 -18.67
CA ASN A 51 4.68 -13.92 -19.27
C ASN A 51 4.82 -15.10 -20.25
N LYS A 52 5.05 -16.29 -19.71
CA LYS A 52 5.12 -17.54 -20.46
C LYS A 52 4.51 -18.68 -19.67
N LYS A 53 4.11 -19.74 -20.39
CA LYS A 53 3.60 -20.96 -19.76
C LYS A 53 4.66 -21.57 -18.83
N ASP A 54 4.22 -22.02 -17.66
CA ASP A 54 5.04 -22.67 -16.62
C ASP A 54 6.18 -21.79 -16.06
N ALA A 55 6.05 -20.45 -16.17
CA ALA A 55 7.00 -19.52 -15.56
C ALA A 55 6.95 -19.61 -14.02
N ILE A 56 8.13 -19.66 -13.41
CA ILE A 56 8.26 -19.66 -11.96
C ILE A 56 8.18 -18.22 -11.46
N GLY A 57 7.29 -17.98 -10.49
CA GLY A 57 7.22 -16.68 -9.80
C GLY A 57 8.44 -16.44 -8.91
N ILE A 58 8.97 -15.23 -8.96
CA ILE A 58 10.05 -14.77 -8.10
C ILE A 58 9.43 -13.92 -6.99
N ASP A 59 9.62 -14.35 -5.75
CA ASP A 59 9.22 -13.62 -4.55
C ASP A 59 10.12 -12.40 -4.37
N ILE A 60 9.52 -11.20 -4.23
CA ILE A 60 10.29 -9.97 -4.02
C ILE A 60 10.51 -9.67 -2.52
N MET A 61 9.92 -10.47 -1.64
CA MET A 61 9.97 -10.30 -0.18
C MET A 61 10.39 -11.60 0.53
N PRO A 62 11.41 -12.34 0.05
CA PRO A 62 11.71 -13.67 0.57
C PRO A 62 12.07 -13.62 2.06
N ASN A 63 11.40 -14.46 2.86
CA ASN A 63 11.55 -14.58 4.31
C ASN A 63 11.11 -13.35 5.14
N GLU A 64 10.44 -12.37 4.55
CA GLU A 64 9.89 -11.24 5.29
C GLU A 64 8.56 -11.63 5.96
N PRO A 65 8.39 -11.48 7.29
CA PRO A 65 7.14 -11.79 7.98
C PRO A 65 6.17 -10.60 7.90
N PHE A 66 5.89 -10.12 6.69
CA PHE A 66 5.04 -8.96 6.42
C PHE A 66 4.13 -9.24 5.24
N ASP A 67 2.95 -8.62 5.24
CA ASP A 67 1.97 -8.77 4.18
C ASP A 67 2.08 -7.66 3.12
N ALA A 68 2.13 -8.05 1.86
CA ALA A 68 1.90 -7.22 0.68
C ALA A 68 1.18 -8.05 -0.39
N PRO A 69 -0.11 -7.84 -0.71
CA PRO A 69 -1.03 -6.82 -0.15
C PRO A 69 -1.23 -6.91 1.36
N GLN A 70 -1.46 -5.75 1.97
CA GLN A 70 -1.66 -5.59 3.40
C GLN A 70 -2.94 -6.30 3.86
N LYS A 71 -2.86 -7.19 4.84
CA LYS A 71 -4.05 -7.77 5.50
C LYS A 71 -4.65 -6.78 6.52
N PRO A 72 -6.01 -6.72 6.68
CA PRO A 72 -7.01 -7.53 5.96
C PRO A 72 -7.57 -6.87 4.70
N PHE A 73 -7.26 -5.60 4.39
CA PHE A 73 -7.97 -4.79 3.39
C PHE A 73 -7.20 -4.52 2.11
N GLY A 74 -5.93 -4.87 2.03
CA GLY A 74 -5.12 -4.68 0.83
C GLY A 74 -5.50 -5.65 -0.30
N GLY A 75 -5.29 -5.21 -1.54
CA GLY A 75 -5.60 -5.96 -2.75
C GLY A 75 -4.63 -5.64 -3.90
N ASP A 76 -5.10 -5.83 -5.13
CA ASP A 76 -4.29 -5.60 -6.33
C ASP A 76 -3.87 -4.13 -6.51
N GLU A 77 -4.55 -3.20 -5.83
CA GLU A 77 -4.19 -1.78 -5.78
C GLU A 77 -2.94 -1.48 -4.97
N ASP A 78 -2.45 -2.44 -4.18
CA ASP A 78 -1.29 -2.26 -3.32
C ASP A 78 0.05 -2.51 -4.02
N TYR A 79 0.06 -2.95 -5.29
CA TYR A 79 1.31 -3.13 -6.02
C TYR A 79 1.17 -2.84 -7.51
N ILE A 80 2.14 -2.12 -8.05
CA ILE A 80 2.15 -1.69 -9.45
C ILE A 80 3.55 -1.81 -10.06
N TRP A 81 3.60 -1.93 -11.37
CA TRP A 81 4.84 -1.79 -12.15
C TRP A 81 5.21 -0.33 -12.36
N SER A 82 6.51 -0.03 -12.35
CA SER A 82 6.98 1.24 -12.89
C SER A 82 6.70 1.31 -14.40
N PRO A 83 6.51 2.51 -14.99
CA PRO A 83 6.18 2.68 -16.41
C PRO A 83 7.20 2.07 -17.37
N ASP A 84 8.47 1.97 -16.96
CA ASP A 84 9.56 1.37 -17.72
C ASP A 84 9.70 -0.16 -17.50
N GLY A 85 8.88 -0.74 -16.61
CA GLY A 85 8.89 -2.16 -16.29
C GLY A 85 10.13 -2.67 -15.55
N THR A 86 10.95 -1.77 -14.97
CA THR A 86 12.19 -2.15 -14.28
C THR A 86 12.03 -2.31 -12.78
N LYS A 87 10.92 -1.82 -12.22
CA LYS A 87 10.65 -1.78 -10.79
C LYS A 87 9.23 -2.18 -10.45
N ILE A 88 9.02 -2.62 -9.22
CA ILE A 88 7.71 -2.85 -8.63
C ILE A 88 7.58 -1.94 -7.41
N ILE A 89 6.50 -1.16 -7.35
CA ILE A 89 6.12 -0.40 -6.16
C ILE A 89 5.06 -1.21 -5.42
N TYR A 90 5.19 -1.35 -4.11
CA TYR A 90 4.21 -2.06 -3.31
C TYR A 90 4.03 -1.42 -1.92
N VAL A 91 2.85 -1.61 -1.35
CA VAL A 91 2.48 -1.17 0.00
C VAL A 91 2.81 -2.27 0.99
N CYS A 92 3.45 -1.92 2.10
CA CYS A 92 3.70 -2.86 3.17
C CYS A 92 3.81 -2.17 4.54
N LYS A 93 3.34 -2.85 5.59
CA LYS A 93 3.52 -2.46 6.99
C LYS A 93 4.63 -3.32 7.60
N LYS A 94 5.88 -2.87 7.51
CA LYS A 94 7.04 -3.63 8.05
C LYS A 94 7.19 -3.39 9.56
N LYS A 95 6.21 -3.85 10.33
CA LYS A 95 6.18 -3.82 11.80
C LYS A 95 5.78 -5.19 12.33
N ALA A 96 6.12 -5.50 13.58
CA ALA A 96 5.81 -6.78 14.20
C ALA A 96 5.35 -6.60 15.66
N GLY A 97 4.61 -7.59 16.19
CA GLY A 97 4.15 -7.64 17.56
C GLY A 97 3.31 -6.43 17.97
N THR A 98 3.63 -5.83 19.13
CA THR A 98 2.89 -4.65 19.63
C THR A 98 2.94 -3.46 18.68
N ALA A 99 4.06 -3.23 17.99
CA ALA A 99 4.17 -2.14 17.03
C ALA A 99 3.25 -2.35 15.83
N TYR A 100 3.03 -3.59 15.38
CA TYR A 100 2.05 -3.90 14.34
C TYR A 100 0.62 -3.61 14.81
N ALA A 101 0.28 -4.00 16.04
CA ALA A 101 -1.06 -3.85 16.59
C ALA A 101 -1.46 -2.39 16.88
N THR A 102 -0.50 -1.50 17.16
CA THR A 102 -0.77 -0.10 17.56
C THR A 102 -0.55 0.93 16.46
N SER A 103 0.24 0.61 15.45
CA SER A 103 0.57 1.52 14.36
C SER A 103 -0.37 1.33 13.16
N THR A 104 -0.73 2.42 12.50
CA THR A 104 -1.40 2.41 11.20
C THR A 104 -0.44 2.65 10.04
N ASN A 105 0.85 2.88 10.33
CA ASN A 105 1.82 3.24 9.31
C ASN A 105 2.07 2.11 8.31
N THR A 106 1.75 2.38 7.04
CA THR A 106 2.20 1.62 5.88
C THR A 106 3.07 2.50 5.01
N ASP A 107 4.08 1.92 4.38
CA ASP A 107 4.98 2.63 3.47
C ASP A 107 4.88 2.07 2.05
N LEU A 108 5.24 2.92 1.08
CA LEU A 108 5.52 2.48 -0.28
C LEU A 108 6.98 2.02 -0.38
N TYR A 109 7.16 0.81 -0.88
CA TYR A 109 8.47 0.22 -1.16
C TYR A 109 8.69 0.09 -2.65
N GLU A 110 9.90 0.39 -3.10
CA GLU A 110 10.36 0.20 -4.47
C GLU A 110 11.31 -0.99 -4.53
N TYR A 111 10.95 -2.05 -5.25
CA TYR A 111 11.81 -3.18 -5.56
C TYR A 111 12.41 -3.01 -6.96
N ASP A 112 13.73 -3.00 -7.07
CA ASP A 112 14.46 -2.92 -8.34
C ASP A 112 14.79 -4.33 -8.83
N LEU A 113 14.34 -4.68 -10.06
CA LEU A 113 14.50 -6.01 -10.62
C LEU A 113 15.95 -6.35 -10.95
N SER A 114 16.76 -5.37 -11.28
CA SER A 114 18.16 -5.55 -11.70
C SER A 114 19.08 -5.81 -10.53
N THR A 115 18.90 -5.04 -9.46
CA THR A 115 19.72 -5.15 -8.24
C THR A 115 19.12 -6.08 -7.19
N ARG A 116 17.82 -6.39 -7.31
CA ARG A 116 17.03 -7.15 -6.33
C ARG A 116 17.07 -6.52 -4.94
N THR A 117 17.05 -5.21 -4.89
CA THR A 117 17.03 -4.45 -3.64
C THR A 117 15.74 -3.70 -3.48
N THR A 118 15.33 -3.52 -2.22
CA THR A 118 14.14 -2.79 -1.84
C THR A 118 14.51 -1.48 -1.16
N LYS A 119 13.83 -0.39 -1.51
CA LYS A 119 13.96 0.93 -0.90
C LYS A 119 12.61 1.39 -0.37
N ASN A 120 12.56 1.93 0.86
CA ASN A 120 11.40 2.64 1.37
C ASN A 120 11.32 4.03 0.72
N LEU A 121 10.18 4.37 0.15
CA LEU A 121 9.95 5.64 -0.53
C LEU A 121 9.30 6.70 0.36
N THR A 122 8.58 6.29 1.40
CA THR A 122 7.75 7.19 2.23
C THR A 122 8.08 7.11 3.72
N GLU A 123 9.27 6.65 4.08
CA GLU A 123 9.76 6.45 5.46
C GLU A 123 9.51 7.62 6.42
N THR A 124 9.44 8.85 5.91
CA THR A 124 9.24 10.06 6.72
C THR A 124 7.77 10.34 7.07
N ASN A 125 6.82 9.68 6.40
CA ASN A 125 5.42 9.74 6.75
C ASN A 125 5.12 8.68 7.83
N LEU A 126 4.24 9.01 8.79
CA LEU A 126 3.93 8.13 9.92
C LEU A 126 2.50 7.56 9.86
N GLY A 127 1.70 7.95 8.89
CA GLY A 127 0.37 7.42 8.65
C GLY A 127 0.35 6.40 7.52
N TYR A 128 -0.85 6.07 7.03
CA TYR A 128 -1.00 5.21 5.86
C TYR A 128 -0.44 5.88 4.61
N ASP A 129 0.35 5.13 3.83
CA ASP A 129 0.67 5.40 2.43
C ASP A 129 0.17 4.20 1.62
N THR A 130 -0.82 4.42 0.73
CA THR A 130 -1.53 3.35 0.04
C THR A 130 -1.86 3.74 -1.41
N HIS A 131 -2.36 2.77 -2.19
CA HIS A 131 -2.94 3.03 -3.50
C HIS A 131 -1.98 3.74 -4.48
N PRO A 132 -0.75 3.21 -4.70
CA PRO A 132 0.19 3.82 -5.63
C PRO A 132 -0.32 3.77 -7.06
N ILE A 133 -0.21 4.88 -7.80
CA ILE A 133 -0.55 4.98 -9.23
C ILE A 133 0.49 5.86 -9.92
N PHE A 134 0.93 5.48 -11.11
CA PHE A 134 1.72 6.36 -11.95
C PHE A 134 0.84 7.26 -12.83
N SER A 135 1.22 8.53 -12.94
CA SER A 135 0.65 9.43 -13.93
C SER A 135 1.02 8.99 -15.35
N PRO A 136 0.27 9.40 -16.40
CA PRO A 136 0.68 9.16 -17.80
C PRO A 136 2.05 9.75 -18.16
N LYS A 137 2.57 10.66 -17.34
CA LYS A 137 3.89 11.27 -17.50
C LYS A 137 4.99 10.61 -16.65
N GLY A 138 4.64 9.55 -15.89
CA GLY A 138 5.57 8.77 -15.09
C GLY A 138 5.79 9.27 -13.65
N ASP A 139 5.00 10.23 -13.16
CA ASP A 139 5.07 10.66 -11.78
C ASP A 139 4.34 9.65 -10.87
N LEU A 140 4.97 9.22 -9.78
CA LEU A 140 4.35 8.38 -8.77
C LEU A 140 3.38 9.20 -7.92
N SER A 141 2.18 8.70 -7.72
CA SER A 141 1.17 9.29 -6.83
C SER A 141 0.53 8.24 -5.94
N TRP A 142 0.02 8.65 -4.77
CA TRP A 142 -0.57 7.75 -3.79
C TRP A 142 -1.53 8.47 -2.85
N LEU A 143 -2.28 7.70 -2.07
CA LEU A 143 -3.06 8.22 -0.94
C LEU A 143 -2.20 8.23 0.32
N GLN A 144 -2.28 9.31 1.09
CA GLN A 144 -1.50 9.49 2.31
C GLN A 144 -2.35 10.01 3.47
N MET A 145 -2.27 9.34 4.62
CA MET A 145 -2.65 9.87 5.93
C MET A 145 -1.40 10.33 6.69
N LYS A 146 -1.56 11.24 7.66
CA LYS A 146 -0.40 11.84 8.34
C LYS A 146 -0.03 11.18 9.66
N ARG A 147 -1.04 10.70 10.41
CA ARG A 147 -0.86 10.37 11.83
C ARG A 147 -0.85 8.88 12.05
N ASP A 148 0.17 8.38 12.72
CA ASP A 148 0.20 7.01 13.21
C ASP A 148 -0.90 6.76 14.25
N GLY A 149 -1.55 5.60 14.17
CA GLY A 149 -2.62 5.19 15.07
C GLY A 149 -4.01 5.81 14.80
N PHE A 150 -4.19 6.57 13.70
CA PHE A 150 -5.44 7.22 13.36
C PHE A 150 -6.01 6.71 12.04
N GLU A 151 -6.84 5.67 12.09
CA GLU A 151 -7.49 5.09 10.90
C GLU A 151 -8.53 6.02 10.24
N ALA A 152 -9.06 6.98 10.99
CA ALA A 152 -10.00 7.98 10.48
C ALA A 152 -9.33 9.31 10.10
N ASP A 153 -8.03 9.32 9.91
CA ASP A 153 -7.31 10.52 9.43
C ASP A 153 -7.69 10.81 7.97
N LYS A 154 -7.40 12.03 7.56
CA LYS A 154 -7.67 12.47 6.19
C LYS A 154 -6.72 11.79 5.21
N ASN A 155 -7.26 11.17 4.15
CA ASN A 155 -6.51 10.76 2.98
C ASN A 155 -6.31 11.93 2.03
N ASP A 156 -5.06 12.28 1.79
CA ASP A 156 -4.63 13.25 0.79
C ASP A 156 -4.07 12.56 -0.45
N ILE A 157 -4.14 13.22 -1.62
CA ILE A 157 -3.46 12.77 -2.84
C ILE A 157 -2.09 13.42 -2.90
N ILE A 158 -1.05 12.60 -2.88
CA ILE A 158 0.35 13.03 -3.01
C ILE A 158 0.87 12.66 -4.39
N VAL A 159 1.65 13.55 -4.99
CA VAL A 159 2.36 13.31 -6.27
C VAL A 159 3.84 13.60 -6.09
N ARG A 160 4.70 12.63 -6.38
CA ARG A 160 6.15 12.79 -6.43
C ARG A 160 6.58 13.24 -7.82
N HIS A 161 6.86 14.53 -7.97
CA HIS A 161 7.29 15.12 -9.21
C HIS A 161 8.71 15.67 -9.11
N LYS A 162 9.63 15.17 -9.92
CA LYS A 162 11.05 15.58 -9.90
C LYS A 162 11.70 15.52 -8.52
N GLY A 163 11.35 14.49 -7.74
CA GLY A 163 11.88 14.24 -6.41
C GLY A 163 11.24 15.07 -5.29
N LEU A 164 10.19 15.85 -5.56
CA LEU A 164 9.44 16.61 -4.57
C LEU A 164 8.02 16.05 -4.43
N ASP A 165 7.56 15.90 -3.19
CA ASP A 165 6.21 15.45 -2.87
C ASP A 165 5.25 16.65 -2.79
N ILE A 166 4.23 16.65 -3.65
CA ILE A 166 3.21 17.69 -3.78
C ILE A 166 1.88 17.14 -3.30
N ASN A 167 1.30 17.74 -2.25
CA ASN A 167 -0.03 17.39 -1.77
C ASN A 167 -1.09 18.18 -2.55
N LEU A 168 -1.88 17.49 -3.38
CA LEU A 168 -2.90 18.10 -4.23
C LEU A 168 -4.18 18.47 -3.46
N THR A 169 -4.41 17.89 -2.30
CA THR A 169 -5.64 18.09 -1.54
C THR A 169 -5.41 18.75 -0.18
N ALA A 170 -4.20 19.27 0.08
CA ALA A 170 -3.82 19.87 1.38
C ALA A 170 -4.78 20.97 1.86
N GLY A 171 -5.27 21.82 0.95
CA GLY A 171 -6.17 22.93 1.25
C GLY A 171 -7.67 22.59 1.19
N TRP A 172 -8.02 21.32 0.95
CA TRP A 172 -9.39 20.85 0.84
C TRP A 172 -9.80 20.08 2.10
N ASP A 173 -10.95 20.40 2.67
CA ASP A 173 -11.48 19.77 3.89
C ASP A 173 -12.36 18.57 3.54
N GLY A 174 -11.74 17.47 3.15
CA GLY A 174 -12.37 16.20 2.81
C GLY A 174 -11.35 15.10 2.74
N THR A 175 -11.79 13.85 2.70
CA THR A 175 -10.95 12.65 2.58
C THR A 175 -11.18 11.97 1.23
N VAL A 176 -10.13 11.46 0.62
CA VAL A 176 -10.19 10.81 -0.70
C VAL A 176 -10.35 9.30 -0.51
N ASP A 177 -11.35 8.69 -1.19
CA ASP A 177 -11.55 7.24 -1.19
C ASP A 177 -10.69 6.54 -2.27
N SER A 178 -10.68 7.11 -3.49
CA SER A 178 -9.91 6.59 -4.63
C SER A 178 -9.67 7.69 -5.65
N PHE A 179 -8.66 7.54 -6.49
CA PHE A 179 -8.33 8.53 -7.51
C PHE A 179 -7.77 7.91 -8.79
N THR A 180 -7.78 8.68 -9.86
CA THR A 180 -7.17 8.32 -11.14
C THR A 180 -6.72 9.57 -11.89
N TRP A 181 -5.76 9.41 -12.79
CA TRP A 181 -5.27 10.50 -13.63
C TRP A 181 -6.12 10.71 -14.90
N SER A 182 -6.21 11.96 -15.35
CA SER A 182 -6.61 12.25 -16.73
C SER A 182 -5.56 11.71 -17.71
N LYS A 183 -6.00 11.39 -18.95
CA LYS A 183 -5.11 10.82 -19.98
C LYS A 183 -3.91 11.71 -20.34
N ASP A 184 -4.04 13.02 -20.23
CA ASP A 184 -2.98 14.00 -20.50
C ASP A 184 -2.07 14.26 -19.29
N GLY A 185 -2.45 13.73 -18.09
CA GLY A 185 -1.72 13.94 -16.85
C GLY A 185 -1.76 15.38 -16.32
N GLU A 186 -2.79 16.15 -16.70
CA GLU A 186 -2.98 17.53 -16.22
C GLU A 186 -3.92 17.62 -15.03
N LYS A 187 -4.75 16.59 -14.82
CA LYS A 187 -5.74 16.51 -13.75
C LYS A 187 -5.75 15.16 -13.07
N VAL A 188 -6.21 15.16 -11.83
CA VAL A 188 -6.59 13.96 -11.10
C VAL A 188 -8.08 14.03 -10.81
N TYR A 189 -8.79 12.94 -11.11
CA TYR A 189 -10.18 12.72 -10.71
C TYR A 189 -10.21 11.84 -9.48
N PHE A 190 -11.10 12.12 -8.55
CA PHE A 190 -11.19 11.33 -7.35
C PHE A 190 -12.63 11.25 -6.81
N ILE A 191 -12.90 10.20 -6.05
CA ILE A 191 -14.15 9.99 -5.32
C ILE A 191 -13.92 10.33 -3.86
N ALA A 192 -14.88 11.03 -3.27
CA ALA A 192 -14.85 11.38 -1.87
C ALA A 192 -16.25 11.43 -1.26
N PRO A 193 -16.41 11.09 0.04
CA PRO A 193 -17.64 11.24 0.76
C PRO A 193 -17.92 12.72 1.05
N ILE A 194 -19.14 13.15 0.79
CA ILE A 194 -19.63 14.47 1.16
C ILE A 194 -21.12 14.41 1.50
N LYS A 195 -21.53 14.96 2.63
CA LYS A 195 -22.94 15.05 3.07
C LYS A 195 -23.69 13.71 3.00
N GLY A 196 -23.02 12.60 3.33
CA GLY A 196 -23.62 11.27 3.33
C GLY A 196 -23.72 10.58 1.97
N THR A 197 -23.18 11.19 0.90
CA THR A 197 -23.06 10.60 -0.45
C THR A 197 -21.61 10.50 -0.89
N LYS A 198 -21.34 9.74 -1.97
CA LYS A 198 -20.04 9.73 -2.63
C LYS A 198 -20.14 10.52 -3.93
N GLN A 199 -19.27 11.52 -4.11
CA GLN A 199 -19.28 12.41 -5.26
C GLN A 199 -17.95 12.36 -5.99
N LEU A 200 -17.96 12.73 -7.27
CA LEU A 200 -16.79 12.86 -8.12
C LEU A 200 -16.23 14.27 -8.04
N PHE A 201 -14.93 14.37 -7.92
CA PHE A 201 -14.18 15.61 -7.88
C PHE A 201 -13.06 15.60 -8.91
N GLU A 202 -12.56 16.79 -9.24
CA GLU A 202 -11.30 16.96 -9.96
C GLU A 202 -10.37 17.92 -9.22
N VAL A 203 -9.08 17.72 -9.40
CA VAL A 203 -8.03 18.64 -9.00
C VAL A 203 -6.99 18.76 -10.11
N ASN A 204 -6.53 20.00 -10.39
CA ASN A 204 -5.45 20.20 -11.36
C ASN A 204 -4.09 19.84 -10.77
N PHE A 205 -3.21 19.30 -11.62
CA PHE A 205 -1.81 19.06 -11.26
C PHE A 205 -0.94 20.23 -11.72
N PRO A 206 -0.42 21.06 -10.79
CA PRO A 206 0.33 22.27 -11.15
C PRO A 206 1.79 21.99 -11.55
N GLY A 207 2.29 20.76 -11.37
CA GLY A 207 3.72 20.48 -11.41
C GLY A 207 4.46 21.35 -10.37
N LEU A 208 5.59 21.94 -10.76
CA LEU A 208 6.36 22.87 -9.93
C LEU A 208 6.00 24.36 -10.18
N THR A 209 4.88 24.63 -10.83
CA THR A 209 4.44 26.00 -11.08
C THR A 209 3.72 26.58 -9.86
N LYS A 210 3.59 27.92 -9.82
CA LYS A 210 2.85 28.63 -8.76
C LYS A 210 1.33 28.67 -8.99
N ILE A 211 0.80 27.81 -9.89
CA ILE A 211 -0.63 27.72 -10.15
C ILE A 211 -1.30 27.19 -8.88
N ALA A 212 -2.34 27.87 -8.42
CA ALA A 212 -3.10 27.42 -7.27
C ALA A 212 -3.77 26.06 -7.54
N VAL A 213 -3.60 25.13 -6.62
CA VAL A 213 -4.32 23.85 -6.63
C VAL A 213 -5.77 24.11 -6.22
N ARG A 214 -6.71 23.69 -7.06
CA ARG A 214 -8.15 23.85 -6.80
C ARG A 214 -8.86 22.54 -6.97
N VAL A 215 -9.56 22.12 -5.92
CA VAL A 215 -10.49 21.01 -5.94
C VAL A 215 -11.85 21.50 -6.38
N THR A 216 -12.46 20.82 -7.33
CA THR A 216 -13.80 21.14 -7.89
C THR A 216 -14.68 19.88 -7.82
N GLN A 217 -15.84 20.00 -7.23
CA GLN A 217 -16.87 18.95 -7.25
C GLN A 217 -17.53 18.91 -8.65
N LEU A 218 -17.65 17.71 -9.23
CA LEU A 218 -18.18 17.51 -10.58
C LEU A 218 -19.62 16.96 -10.56
N THR A 219 -19.99 16.22 -9.53
CA THR A 219 -21.33 15.63 -9.38
C THR A 219 -21.99 16.17 -8.10
N ASP A 220 -23.32 16.26 -8.12
CA ASP A 220 -24.16 16.67 -7.00
C ASP A 220 -25.42 15.81 -7.02
N GLY A 221 -25.67 15.02 -5.93
CA GLY A 221 -26.78 14.08 -5.87
C GLY A 221 -26.91 13.37 -4.52
#